data_b9d729928bd68ffe47b5491d7a03b896
#
_entry.id   b9d729928bd68ffe47b5491d7a03b896
#
_cell.length_a   1.000
_cell.length_b   1.000
_cell.length_c   1.000
_cell.angle_alpha   90.00
_cell.angle_beta   90.00
_cell.angle_gamma   90.00
#
_symmetry.space_group_name_H-M   'P 1'
#
loop_
_entity.id
_entity.type
_entity.pdbx_description
1 polymer ?
#
loop_
_entity_poly.entity_id
_entity_poly.type
_entity_poly.pdbx_seq_one_letter_code
_entity_poly.pdbx_strand_id
1 'polypeptide(L)'
;MRSKKARTKETAHKREYKDGIDMETKELYREILNEHNLNPSHKKPMARPSLVLNGVNPSCGDNITLSLQIDDDGTITDGSFTGSGCAISQASVDMMLDLVVGKNKTEALHLADIFMNMIKGDAAASDIEQLDEAAALEDVSKMPARVKCAVLGWRTMMEMFDKNKSVGSGSATHCDNCTQKAVCTKS
;
A
#
# COMPACT_ATOMS: atom_id res chain seq x y z
N MET A 1 46.74 27.92 15.97
CA MET A 1 46.47 26.46 16.19
C MET A 1 45.19 26.31 16.96
N ARG A 2 44.03 26.09 16.32
CA ARG A 2 42.78 25.81 17.03
C ARG A 2 42.79 24.35 17.53
N SER A 3 42.60 24.21 18.80
CA SER A 3 42.76 22.97 19.56
C SER A 3 41.91 21.82 19.04
N LYS A 4 42.51 20.65 18.85
CA LYS A 4 41.83 19.37 18.49
C LYS A 4 40.66 19.03 19.45
N LYS A 5 40.67 19.52 20.70
CA LYS A 5 39.60 19.33 21.69
C LYS A 5 38.28 20.05 21.36
N ALA A 6 38.31 21.19 20.65
CA ALA A 6 37.10 21.91 20.27
C ALA A 6 36.34 21.19 19.13
N ARG A 7 37.10 20.57 18.19
CA ARG A 7 36.55 19.85 17.05
C ARG A 7 35.85 18.54 17.44
N THR A 8 36.33 17.85 18.48
CA THR A 8 35.74 16.61 19.00
C THR A 8 34.43 16.84 19.77
N LYS A 9 34.27 17.98 20.48
CA LYS A 9 33.04 18.31 21.20
C LYS A 9 31.92 18.72 20.25
N GLU A 10 32.22 19.44 19.19
CA GLU A 10 31.24 19.87 18.18
C GLU A 10 30.71 18.69 17.36
N THR A 11 31.55 17.70 17.06
CA THR A 11 31.14 16.47 16.37
C THR A 11 30.34 15.52 17.28
N ALA A 12 30.61 15.48 18.57
CA ALA A 12 29.85 14.69 19.53
C ALA A 12 28.44 15.28 19.73
N HIS A 13 28.33 16.60 19.92
CA HIS A 13 27.03 17.27 20.09
C HIS A 13 26.16 17.20 18.84
N LYS A 14 26.76 17.27 17.64
CA LYS A 14 26.05 17.05 16.37
C LYS A 14 25.54 15.61 16.18
N ARG A 15 26.27 14.62 16.71
CA ARG A 15 25.82 13.21 16.69
C ARG A 15 24.66 12.99 17.67
N GLU A 16 24.78 13.45 18.91
CA GLU A 16 23.72 13.33 19.91
C GLU A 16 22.40 13.98 19.45
N TYR A 17 22.47 15.16 18.80
CA TYR A 17 21.29 15.84 18.27
C TYR A 17 20.67 15.07 17.09
N LYS A 18 21.49 14.49 16.21
CA LYS A 18 21.03 13.71 15.06
C LYS A 18 20.44 12.36 15.49
N ASP A 19 21.06 11.70 16.47
CA ASP A 19 20.58 10.43 17.02
C ASP A 19 19.27 10.61 17.82
N GLY A 20 19.06 11.76 18.47
CA GLY A 20 17.83 12.10 19.17
C GLY A 20 16.64 12.31 18.25
N ILE A 21 16.82 13.07 17.18
CA ILE A 21 15.76 13.27 16.14
C ILE A 21 15.45 11.96 15.44
N ASP A 22 16.45 11.13 15.14
CA ASP A 22 16.26 9.82 14.50
C ASP A 22 15.46 8.85 15.39
N MET A 23 15.63 8.90 16.70
CA MET A 23 14.83 8.10 17.64
C MET A 23 13.36 8.55 17.72
N GLU A 24 13.11 9.86 17.79
CA GLU A 24 11.77 10.43 17.84
C GLU A 24 10.98 10.14 16.56
N THR A 25 11.63 10.26 15.42
CA THR A 25 11.05 9.92 14.11
C THR A 25 10.73 8.43 13.99
N LYS A 26 11.61 7.55 14.48
CA LYS A 26 11.36 6.10 14.51
C LYS A 26 10.21 5.69 15.41
N GLU A 27 10.04 6.38 16.53
CA GLU A 27 8.92 6.12 17.44
C GLU A 27 7.60 6.51 16.79
N LEU A 28 7.53 7.69 16.17
CA LEU A 28 6.38 8.13 15.39
C LEU A 28 6.01 7.14 14.28
N TYR A 29 6.98 6.66 13.51
CA TYR A 29 6.74 5.65 12.47
C TYR A 29 6.20 4.33 13.01
N ARG A 30 6.63 3.92 14.20
CA ARG A 30 6.06 2.74 14.87
C ARG A 30 4.62 2.95 15.30
N GLU A 31 4.30 4.14 15.79
CA GLU A 31 2.94 4.50 16.17
C GLU A 31 2.01 4.47 14.96
N ILE A 32 2.39 5.08 13.83
CA ILE A 32 1.64 5.06 12.57
C ILE A 32 1.41 3.61 12.11
N LEU A 33 2.45 2.80 12.04
CA LEU A 33 2.34 1.39 11.65
C LEU A 33 1.42 0.59 12.58
N ASN A 34 1.48 0.85 13.88
CA ASN A 34 0.63 0.18 14.85
C ASN A 34 -0.82 0.60 14.72
N GLU A 35 -1.10 1.88 14.48
CA GLU A 35 -2.48 2.37 14.26
C GLU A 35 -3.12 1.67 13.08
N HIS A 36 -2.50 1.71 11.90
CA HIS A 36 -3.03 1.05 10.70
C HIS A 36 -3.08 -0.48 10.79
N ASN A 37 -2.30 -1.10 11.68
CA ASN A 37 -2.38 -2.55 11.88
C ASN A 37 -3.45 -2.95 12.89
N LEU A 38 -3.65 -2.17 13.95
CA LEU A 38 -4.57 -2.50 15.03
C LEU A 38 -5.99 -1.99 14.75
N ASN A 39 -6.11 -0.82 14.12
CA ASN A 39 -7.37 -0.13 13.83
C ASN A 39 -7.50 0.21 12.32
N PRO A 40 -7.33 -0.75 11.39
CA PRO A 40 -7.34 -0.46 9.97
C PRO A 40 -8.72 0.07 9.52
N SER A 41 -8.73 1.21 8.85
CA SER A 41 -9.94 1.89 8.37
C SER A 41 -10.61 1.15 7.21
N HIS A 42 -9.80 0.47 6.40
CA HIS A 42 -10.21 -0.17 5.16
C HIS A 42 -10.35 -1.70 5.25
N LYS A 43 -10.08 -2.31 6.40
CA LYS A 43 -10.19 -3.78 6.57
C LYS A 43 -11.63 -4.22 6.80
N LYS A 44 -12.41 -4.22 5.73
CA LYS A 44 -13.83 -4.60 5.72
C LYS A 44 -14.21 -5.22 4.37
N PRO A 45 -15.25 -6.07 4.30
CA PRO A 45 -15.77 -6.52 3.02
C PRO A 45 -16.48 -5.37 2.30
N MET A 46 -16.37 -5.33 0.96
CA MET A 46 -17.08 -4.40 0.09
C MET A 46 -18.22 -5.15 -0.63
N ALA A 47 -19.44 -4.59 -0.61
CA ALA A 47 -20.62 -5.29 -1.13
C ALA A 47 -20.66 -5.37 -2.66
N ARG A 48 -20.19 -4.33 -3.36
CA ARG A 48 -20.23 -4.23 -4.83
C ARG A 48 -18.97 -3.56 -5.36
N PRO A 49 -17.81 -4.22 -5.28
CA PRO A 49 -16.58 -3.65 -5.81
C PRO A 49 -16.62 -3.63 -7.36
N SER A 50 -16.06 -2.56 -7.95
CA SER A 50 -15.82 -2.50 -9.40
C SER A 50 -14.67 -3.40 -9.81
N LEU A 51 -13.65 -3.51 -8.96
CA LEU A 51 -12.47 -4.32 -9.18
C LEU A 51 -12.14 -5.12 -7.92
N VAL A 52 -11.74 -6.39 -8.10
CA VAL A 52 -11.26 -7.26 -7.02
C VAL A 52 -10.05 -8.04 -7.52
N LEU A 53 -9.02 -8.09 -6.71
CA LEU A 53 -7.86 -8.95 -6.97
C LEU A 53 -7.26 -9.46 -5.66
N ASN A 54 -6.83 -10.71 -5.69
CA ASN A 54 -6.14 -11.34 -4.57
C ASN A 54 -4.62 -11.27 -4.77
N GLY A 55 -3.93 -10.73 -3.78
CA GLY A 55 -2.47 -10.69 -3.68
C GLY A 55 -1.97 -11.69 -2.64
N VAL A 56 -0.95 -12.46 -3.00
CA VAL A 56 -0.36 -13.48 -2.12
C VAL A 56 1.14 -13.28 -2.00
N ASN A 57 1.65 -13.30 -0.77
CA ASN A 57 3.07 -13.37 -0.48
C ASN A 57 3.37 -14.65 0.30
N PRO A 58 3.75 -15.74 -0.38
CA PRO A 58 3.95 -17.03 0.27
C PRO A 58 5.15 -17.04 1.25
N SER A 59 6.06 -16.08 1.14
CA SER A 59 7.22 -15.98 2.04
C SER A 59 6.83 -15.62 3.48
N CYS A 60 5.72 -14.89 3.67
CA CYS A 60 5.20 -14.48 4.99
C CYS A 60 3.81 -15.07 5.27
N GLY A 61 3.20 -15.76 4.32
CA GLY A 61 1.83 -16.25 4.43
C GLY A 61 0.77 -15.15 4.30
N ASP A 62 1.16 -13.98 3.75
CA ASP A 62 0.20 -12.88 3.52
C ASP A 62 -0.73 -13.28 2.36
N ASN A 63 -2.03 -13.10 2.58
CA ASN A 63 -3.08 -13.33 1.60
C ASN A 63 -4.14 -12.24 1.75
N ILE A 64 -4.13 -11.27 0.85
CA ILE A 64 -4.95 -10.06 0.91
C ILE A 64 -5.80 -9.96 -0.35
N THR A 65 -7.10 -9.85 -0.19
CA THR A 65 -8.03 -9.55 -1.27
C THR A 65 -8.32 -8.05 -1.24
N LEU A 66 -7.85 -7.34 -2.26
CA LEU A 66 -8.08 -5.92 -2.47
C LEU A 66 -9.34 -5.71 -3.29
N SER A 67 -10.17 -4.76 -2.88
CA SER A 67 -11.42 -4.38 -3.55
C SER A 67 -11.46 -2.87 -3.73
N LEU A 68 -11.76 -2.40 -4.95
CA LEU A 68 -11.89 -0.98 -5.26
C LEU A 68 -13.27 -0.71 -5.88
N GLN A 69 -13.88 0.39 -5.50
CA GLN A 69 -15.04 0.97 -6.16
C GLN A 69 -14.55 2.14 -7.02
N ILE A 70 -14.91 2.13 -8.30
CA ILE A 70 -14.54 3.17 -9.27
C ILE A 70 -15.83 3.70 -9.87
N ASP A 71 -15.95 5.01 -9.97
CA ASP A 71 -17.07 5.68 -10.63
C ASP A 71 -16.90 5.77 -12.16
N ASP A 72 -17.90 6.37 -12.80
CA ASP A 72 -17.93 6.52 -14.27
C ASP A 72 -16.82 7.47 -14.79
N ASP A 73 -16.33 8.38 -13.95
CA ASP A 73 -15.24 9.32 -14.26
C ASP A 73 -13.85 8.68 -14.06
N GLY A 74 -13.81 7.44 -13.56
CA GLY A 74 -12.57 6.71 -13.30
C GLY A 74 -11.89 7.04 -11.98
N THR A 75 -12.62 7.71 -11.07
CA THR A 75 -12.14 8.02 -9.70
C THR A 75 -12.40 6.84 -8.77
N ILE A 76 -11.44 6.53 -7.92
CA ILE A 76 -11.56 5.52 -6.87
C ILE A 76 -12.38 6.13 -5.74
N THR A 77 -13.65 5.73 -5.62
CA THR A 77 -14.57 6.31 -4.63
C THR A 77 -14.55 5.60 -3.28
N ASP A 78 -14.15 4.33 -3.25
CA ASP A 78 -13.96 3.55 -2.02
C ASP A 78 -12.93 2.44 -2.26
N GLY A 79 -12.25 2.04 -1.20
CA GLY A 79 -11.28 0.96 -1.21
C GLY A 79 -11.37 0.14 0.07
N SER A 80 -11.22 -1.17 -0.05
CA SER A 80 -11.20 -2.05 1.11
C SER A 80 -10.35 -3.28 0.87
N PHE A 81 -9.97 -3.94 1.94
CA PHE A 81 -9.28 -5.21 1.85
C PHE A 81 -9.79 -6.21 2.90
N THR A 82 -9.64 -7.48 2.58
CA THR A 82 -9.90 -8.61 3.48
C THR A 82 -8.76 -9.60 3.43
N GLY A 83 -8.75 -10.53 4.35
CA GLY A 83 -7.71 -11.57 4.41
C GLY A 83 -6.80 -11.43 5.62
N SER A 84 -5.63 -12.06 5.55
CA SER A 84 -4.64 -12.12 6.63
C SER A 84 -3.25 -11.77 6.13
N GLY A 85 -2.46 -11.14 6.98
CA GLY A 85 -1.09 -10.77 6.66
C GLY A 85 -0.34 -10.31 7.91
N CYS A 86 0.96 -10.10 7.78
CA CYS A 86 1.74 -9.52 8.87
C CYS A 86 1.38 -8.04 9.09
N ALA A 87 1.79 -7.48 10.21
CA ALA A 87 1.52 -6.08 10.56
C ALA A 87 1.93 -5.09 9.44
N ILE A 88 3.12 -5.28 8.84
CA ILE A 88 3.61 -4.44 7.76
C ILE A 88 2.74 -4.56 6.51
N SER A 89 2.30 -5.77 6.15
CA SER A 89 1.46 -5.99 4.99
C SER A 89 0.08 -5.33 5.15
N GLN A 90 -0.55 -5.49 6.31
CA GLN A 90 -1.87 -4.92 6.59
C GLN A 90 -1.82 -3.39 6.69
N ALA A 91 -0.87 -2.83 7.44
CA ALA A 91 -0.70 -1.39 7.56
C ALA A 91 -0.40 -0.74 6.20
N SER A 92 0.47 -1.35 5.40
CA SER A 92 0.79 -0.83 4.07
C SER A 92 -0.41 -0.77 3.12
N VAL A 93 -1.32 -1.76 3.19
CA VAL A 93 -2.53 -1.74 2.36
C VAL A 93 -3.51 -0.68 2.85
N ASP A 94 -3.65 -0.52 4.16
CA ASP A 94 -4.53 0.48 4.77
C ASP A 94 -4.08 1.90 4.40
N MET A 95 -2.81 2.24 4.63
CA MET A 95 -2.20 3.52 4.22
C MET A 95 -2.30 3.77 2.71
N MET A 96 -2.10 2.74 1.89
CA MET A 96 -2.27 2.85 0.44
C MET A 96 -3.69 3.27 0.09
N LEU A 97 -4.69 2.68 0.72
CA LEU A 97 -6.09 2.99 0.46
C LEU A 97 -6.47 4.40 0.90
N ASP A 98 -5.92 4.88 2.04
CA ASP A 98 -6.08 6.28 2.46
C ASP A 98 -5.55 7.26 1.40
N LEU A 99 -4.43 6.92 0.76
CA LEU A 99 -3.83 7.76 -0.27
C LEU A 99 -4.57 7.74 -1.61
N VAL A 100 -5.08 6.58 -2.03
CA VAL A 100 -5.61 6.40 -3.39
C VAL A 100 -7.11 6.62 -3.50
N VAL A 101 -7.86 6.55 -2.42
CA VAL A 101 -9.29 6.91 -2.41
C VAL A 101 -9.45 8.40 -2.71
N GLY A 102 -10.35 8.75 -3.62
CA GLY A 102 -10.54 10.09 -4.16
C GLY A 102 -9.63 10.45 -5.34
N LYS A 103 -8.73 9.56 -5.75
CA LYS A 103 -7.82 9.76 -6.88
C LYS A 103 -8.26 8.97 -8.11
N ASN A 104 -7.86 9.45 -9.28
CA ASN A 104 -8.03 8.68 -10.50
C ASN A 104 -6.91 7.63 -10.66
N LYS A 105 -7.13 6.72 -11.61
CA LYS A 105 -6.17 5.64 -11.90
C LYS A 105 -4.74 6.12 -12.14
N THR A 106 -4.56 7.23 -12.86
CA THR A 106 -3.22 7.73 -13.22
C THR A 106 -2.49 8.23 -11.99
N GLU A 107 -3.17 8.96 -11.12
CA GLU A 107 -2.65 9.45 -9.85
C GLU A 107 -2.32 8.30 -8.90
N ALA A 108 -3.22 7.31 -8.79
CA ALA A 108 -3.00 6.13 -7.94
C ALA A 108 -1.77 5.31 -8.41
N LEU A 109 -1.59 5.15 -9.72
CA LEU A 109 -0.41 4.47 -10.27
C LEU A 109 0.87 5.29 -10.05
N HIS A 110 0.79 6.62 -10.15
CA HIS A 110 1.92 7.50 -9.87
C HIS A 110 2.39 7.37 -8.40
N LEU A 111 1.47 7.39 -7.45
CA LEU A 111 1.78 7.17 -6.03
C LEU A 111 2.37 5.77 -5.79
N ALA A 112 1.86 4.75 -6.50
CA ALA A 112 2.41 3.41 -6.43
C ALA A 112 3.86 3.35 -6.95
N ASP A 113 4.17 4.04 -8.04
CA ASP A 113 5.53 4.12 -8.56
C ASP A 113 6.48 4.85 -7.60
N ILE A 114 6.04 5.94 -6.97
CA ILE A 114 6.80 6.63 -5.92
C ILE A 114 7.09 5.69 -4.77
N PHE A 115 6.07 4.99 -4.25
CA PHE A 115 6.22 4.03 -3.16
C PHE A 115 7.21 2.91 -3.53
N MET A 116 7.08 2.34 -4.72
CA MET A 116 8.00 1.29 -5.20
C MET A 116 9.44 1.78 -5.31
N ASN A 117 9.65 3.03 -5.72
CA ASN A 117 10.98 3.64 -5.80
C ASN A 117 11.53 3.98 -4.40
N MET A 118 10.70 4.44 -3.47
CA MET A 118 11.07 4.64 -2.06
C MET A 118 11.58 3.33 -1.43
N ILE A 119 10.86 2.22 -1.63
CA ILE A 119 11.29 0.91 -1.11
C ILE A 119 12.59 0.41 -1.76
N LYS A 120 12.92 0.84 -2.98
CA LYS A 120 14.21 0.54 -3.63
C LYS A 120 15.34 1.47 -3.16
N GLY A 121 15.00 2.60 -2.53
CA GLY A 121 15.95 3.66 -2.16
C GLY A 121 16.29 4.63 -3.29
N ASP A 122 15.46 4.68 -4.34
CA ASP A 122 15.67 5.48 -5.56
C ASP A 122 14.75 6.71 -5.63
N ALA A 123 13.84 6.91 -4.65
CA ALA A 123 12.91 8.04 -4.63
C ALA A 123 13.58 9.34 -4.15
N ALA A 124 13.20 10.47 -4.75
CA ALA A 124 13.58 11.79 -4.26
C ALA A 124 12.77 12.14 -2.99
N ALA A 125 13.35 12.94 -2.08
CA ALA A 125 12.67 13.34 -0.84
C ALA A 125 11.33 14.05 -1.09
N SER A 126 11.27 14.90 -2.14
CA SER A 126 10.02 15.59 -2.54
C SER A 126 8.92 14.63 -3.00
N ASP A 127 9.29 13.47 -3.53
CA ASP A 127 8.32 12.47 -3.97
C ASP A 127 7.81 11.65 -2.77
N ILE A 128 8.69 11.34 -1.82
CA ILE A 128 8.33 10.64 -0.58
C ILE A 128 7.31 11.44 0.23
N GLU A 129 7.40 12.77 0.26
CA GLU A 129 6.42 13.64 0.92
C GLU A 129 4.98 13.45 0.38
N GLN A 130 4.81 13.02 -0.87
CA GLN A 130 3.50 12.74 -1.45
C GLN A 130 2.86 11.44 -0.93
N LEU A 131 3.64 10.59 -0.27
CA LEU A 131 3.17 9.31 0.28
C LEU A 131 2.53 9.45 1.67
N ASP A 132 2.55 10.65 2.26
CA ASP A 132 1.98 10.93 3.57
C ASP A 132 2.42 9.87 4.61
N GLU A 133 1.50 9.25 5.35
CA GLU A 133 1.80 8.23 6.36
C GLU A 133 2.48 6.97 5.78
N ALA A 134 2.27 6.64 4.50
CA ALA A 134 2.96 5.51 3.87
C ALA A 134 4.49 5.72 3.74
N ALA A 135 4.98 6.96 3.87
CA ALA A 135 6.40 7.27 3.99
C ALA A 135 7.05 6.61 5.24
N ALA A 136 6.27 6.32 6.29
CA ALA A 136 6.72 5.58 7.47
C ALA A 136 7.29 4.18 7.13
N LEU A 137 6.99 3.65 5.95
CA LEU A 137 7.53 2.38 5.47
C LEU A 137 8.90 2.47 4.80
N GLU A 138 9.52 3.67 4.72
CA GLU A 138 10.85 3.85 4.09
C GLU A 138 11.91 2.92 4.70
N ASP A 139 11.93 2.79 6.03
CA ASP A 139 12.87 1.93 6.73
C ASP A 139 12.72 0.42 6.42
N VAL A 140 11.58 0.01 5.85
CA VAL A 140 11.38 -1.37 5.38
C VAL A 140 12.31 -1.71 4.22
N SER A 141 12.80 -0.72 3.47
CA SER A 141 13.83 -0.87 2.44
C SER A 141 15.08 -1.59 2.96
N LYS A 142 15.41 -1.39 4.24
CA LYS A 142 16.55 -2.00 4.95
C LYS A 142 16.25 -3.43 5.44
N MET A 143 15.03 -3.91 5.26
CA MET A 143 14.56 -5.23 5.74
C MET A 143 14.13 -6.13 4.56
N PRO A 144 15.05 -6.80 3.84
CA PRO A 144 14.74 -7.54 2.61
C PRO A 144 13.62 -8.58 2.76
N ALA A 145 13.50 -9.20 3.93
CA ALA A 145 12.44 -10.16 4.23
C ALA A 145 11.04 -9.50 4.30
N ARG A 146 10.97 -8.20 4.60
CA ARG A 146 9.72 -7.45 4.78
C ARG A 146 9.31 -6.61 3.58
N VAL A 147 10.23 -6.34 2.67
CA VAL A 147 9.95 -5.61 1.42
C VAL A 147 8.76 -6.21 0.67
N LYS A 148 8.73 -7.55 0.53
CA LYS A 148 7.62 -8.25 -0.16
C LYS A 148 6.26 -8.06 0.53
N CYS A 149 6.25 -7.88 1.84
CA CYS A 149 5.03 -7.61 2.61
C CYS A 149 4.55 -6.18 2.35
N ALA A 150 5.45 -5.19 2.42
CA ALA A 150 5.11 -3.78 2.22
C ALA A 150 4.59 -3.50 0.81
N VAL A 151 5.15 -4.13 -0.21
CA VAL A 151 4.75 -3.88 -1.61
C VAL A 151 3.57 -4.71 -2.09
N LEU A 152 3.02 -5.62 -1.27
CA LEU A 152 1.99 -6.57 -1.70
C LEU A 152 0.73 -5.85 -2.21
N GLY A 153 0.15 -4.96 -1.42
CA GLY A 153 -1.06 -4.21 -1.79
C GLY A 153 -0.86 -3.35 -3.03
N TRP A 154 0.24 -2.60 -3.06
CA TRP A 154 0.60 -1.73 -4.17
C TRP A 154 0.73 -2.49 -5.50
N ARG A 155 1.42 -3.62 -5.51
CA ARG A 155 1.53 -4.50 -6.68
C ARG A 155 0.18 -5.07 -7.09
N THR A 156 -0.63 -5.48 -6.12
CA THR A 156 -1.97 -6.01 -6.39
C THR A 156 -2.84 -4.95 -7.06
N MET A 157 -2.79 -3.70 -6.60
CA MET A 157 -3.50 -2.58 -7.22
C MET A 157 -2.99 -2.30 -8.64
N MET A 158 -1.69 -2.22 -8.85
CA MET A 158 -1.10 -2.02 -10.19
C MET A 158 -1.54 -3.12 -11.16
N GLU A 159 -1.45 -4.38 -10.74
CA GLU A 159 -1.87 -5.54 -11.55
C GLU A 159 -3.38 -5.53 -11.85
N MET A 160 -4.20 -5.10 -10.91
CA MET A 160 -5.64 -4.94 -11.08
C MET A 160 -5.95 -3.94 -12.19
N PHE A 161 -5.24 -2.82 -12.23
CA PHE A 161 -5.40 -1.82 -13.29
C PHE A 161 -4.86 -2.26 -14.64
N ASP A 162 -3.81 -3.07 -14.69
CA ASP A 162 -3.27 -3.61 -15.93
C ASP A 162 -4.18 -4.68 -16.55
N LYS A 163 -4.69 -5.59 -15.73
CA LYS A 163 -5.66 -6.61 -16.19
C LYS A 163 -6.92 -5.98 -16.76
N ASN A 164 -7.38 -4.86 -16.22
CA ASN A 164 -8.56 -4.15 -16.71
C ASN A 164 -8.33 -3.42 -18.05
N LYS A 165 -7.08 -3.13 -18.44
CA LYS A 165 -6.75 -2.62 -19.78
C LYS A 165 -7.05 -3.63 -20.89
N SER A 166 -6.92 -4.93 -20.62
CA SER A 166 -7.16 -6.00 -21.59
C SER A 166 -8.64 -6.30 -21.83
N VAL A 167 -9.55 -5.82 -20.98
CA VAL A 167 -11.01 -6.00 -21.09
C VAL A 167 -11.68 -4.80 -21.80
N GLY A 168 -11.02 -3.66 -21.87
CA GLY A 168 -11.57 -2.39 -22.38
C GLY A 168 -11.53 -2.18 -23.90
N SER A 169 -11.13 -3.17 -24.72
CA SER A 169 -11.17 -3.09 -26.20
C SER A 169 -11.99 -4.20 -26.84
N GLY A 170 -13.03 -4.65 -26.21
CA GLY A 170 -13.95 -5.66 -26.70
C GLY A 170 -15.38 -5.36 -26.26
N SER A 171 -16.16 -4.82 -27.22
CA SER A 171 -17.62 -4.91 -27.36
C SER A 171 -18.37 -5.46 -26.14
N ALA A 172 -19.24 -4.63 -25.58
CA ALA A 172 -20.29 -5.05 -24.67
C ALA A 172 -21.12 -6.18 -25.29
N THR A 173 -20.84 -7.41 -24.91
CA THR A 173 -21.78 -8.50 -25.06
C THR A 173 -22.56 -8.60 -23.76
N HIS A 174 -23.75 -8.01 -23.81
CA HIS A 174 -24.86 -8.20 -22.91
C HIS A 174 -25.05 -9.70 -22.60
N CYS A 175 -24.72 -10.10 -21.40
CA CYS A 175 -25.11 -11.42 -20.90
C CYS A 175 -26.51 -11.35 -20.31
N ASP A 176 -27.52 -11.23 -21.18
CA ASP A 176 -28.87 -11.67 -20.89
C ASP A 176 -28.87 -13.21 -20.97
N ASN A 177 -28.77 -13.88 -19.88
CA ASN A 177 -29.49 -15.11 -19.59
C ASN A 177 -28.91 -15.86 -18.36
N CYS A 178 -29.36 -15.47 -17.20
CA CYS A 178 -29.21 -16.32 -16.00
C CYS A 178 -30.61 -16.78 -15.55
N THR A 179 -31.24 -17.57 -16.39
CA THR A 179 -32.44 -18.35 -16.03
C THR A 179 -32.24 -19.79 -16.47
N GLN A 180 -31.93 -20.66 -15.51
CA GLN A 180 -32.34 -22.06 -15.50
C GLN A 180 -31.82 -22.71 -14.23
N LYS A 181 -32.76 -22.84 -13.29
CA LYS A 181 -33.59 -24.04 -13.03
C LYS A 181 -32.81 -25.24 -12.52
N ALA A 182 -32.96 -25.39 -11.21
CA ALA A 182 -32.82 -26.68 -10.53
C ALA A 182 -33.61 -27.78 -11.27
N VAL A 183 -32.95 -28.87 -11.55
CA VAL A 183 -33.62 -30.15 -11.81
C VAL A 183 -33.06 -31.18 -10.84
N CYS A 184 -33.88 -31.47 -9.85
CA CYS A 184 -33.81 -32.64 -8.97
C CYS A 184 -34.63 -33.76 -9.64
N THR A 185 -34.01 -34.86 -10.00
CA THR A 185 -34.68 -36.19 -10.17
C THR A 185 -33.65 -37.25 -9.87
N LYS A 186 -33.80 -37.99 -8.78
CA LYS A 186 -34.55 -39.26 -8.59
C LYS A 186 -34.18 -40.33 -9.61
N SER A 187 -33.41 -41.29 -9.23
CA SER A 187 -33.65 -42.73 -9.10
C SER A 187 -32.35 -43.39 -8.67
#